data_9974574047572c97393ec0ffa543f901
#
_entry.id   9974574047572c97393ec0ffa543f901
#
_cell.length_a   1.000
_cell.length_b   1.000
_cell.length_c   1.000
_cell.angle_alpha   90.00
_cell.angle_beta   90.00
_cell.angle_gamma   90.00
#
_symmetry.space_group_name_H-M   'P 1'
#
loop_
_entity.id
_entity.type
_entity.pdbx_description
1 polymer ?
#
loop_
_entity_poly.entity_id
_entity_poly.type
_entity_poly.pdbx_seq_one_letter_code
_entity_poly.pdbx_strand_id
1 'polypeptide(L)'
;MIKKFKIQNSKFKFFILSLFTVFLLFTVHYSLFTISACSPQKEKVYRKSKVLMDTLITISVVSGSGDKAEKAIDKAFGEIEKLDRLLNFFSDSSEVSEINRNAGLKAVAVSPETFAVLEKAVYASGKTDGAFDVTIGSVTTMWDFHKRTKPEDKKIKERLPLVNYKNIILNKKSSSVYLKKKGMLIDLGGIAKGYAADKAVEALKREGIKSGLVSIAGDIKAFGLKPDSKPWKIGIRNPRAIPPTPPLVKGGYPPLAAPKATRGEGGFSDEIMATIEMTDMAISTSGDYERYFIVDEKRYHHILNPKTGYPAEGCRSVSIIAKDGAVTDPFSTGIFILGAEKGIKLLEEMGIDGIIVDKNGKIHTTPNLRGKLEIIGDSQRRKRTD
;
A
#
# COMPACT_ATOMS: atom_id res chain seq x y z
N MET A 1 -32.49 44.43 -66.58
CA MET A 1 -31.93 45.80 -66.52
C MET A 1 -31.54 46.10 -65.06
N ILE A 2 -30.31 45.78 -64.66
CA ILE A 2 -29.82 45.95 -63.29
C ILE A 2 -29.01 47.25 -63.24
N LYS A 3 -29.55 48.28 -62.59
CA LYS A 3 -28.85 49.56 -62.41
C LYS A 3 -27.72 49.38 -61.38
N LYS A 4 -26.47 49.54 -61.83
CA LYS A 4 -25.28 49.65 -60.94
C LYS A 4 -25.31 50.97 -60.21
N PHE A 5 -25.53 50.92 -58.91
CA PHE A 5 -25.35 52.08 -58.02
C PHE A 5 -23.85 52.32 -57.78
N LYS A 6 -23.33 53.39 -58.36
CA LYS A 6 -21.94 53.85 -58.12
C LYS A 6 -21.96 54.76 -56.91
N ILE A 7 -21.50 54.28 -55.77
CA ILE A 7 -21.32 55.14 -54.59
C ILE A 7 -20.07 55.99 -54.83
N GLN A 8 -20.32 57.29 -55.16
CA GLN A 8 -19.28 58.24 -55.50
C GLN A 8 -19.08 59.27 -54.37
N ASN A 9 -18.91 58.77 -53.10
CA ASN A 9 -18.64 59.70 -51.98
C ASN A 9 -17.42 59.15 -51.23
N SER A 10 -16.24 59.75 -51.43
CA SER A 10 -14.97 59.37 -50.86
C SER A 10 -15.01 59.36 -49.32
N LYS A 11 -15.78 60.24 -48.70
CA LYS A 11 -16.01 60.34 -47.27
C LYS A 11 -16.74 59.09 -46.71
N PHE A 12 -17.68 58.52 -47.47
CA PHE A 12 -18.44 57.34 -47.08
C PHE A 12 -17.59 56.06 -47.14
N LYS A 13 -16.66 55.98 -48.12
CA LYS A 13 -15.68 54.87 -48.20
C LYS A 13 -14.68 54.90 -47.02
N PHE A 14 -14.25 56.11 -46.63
CA PHE A 14 -13.36 56.29 -45.49
C PHE A 14 -14.04 55.92 -44.17
N PHE A 15 -15.33 56.26 -44.03
CA PHE A 15 -16.10 55.91 -42.84
C PHE A 15 -16.31 54.40 -42.69
N ILE A 16 -16.63 53.67 -43.75
CA ILE A 16 -16.76 52.20 -43.78
C ILE A 16 -15.42 51.53 -43.48
N LEU A 17 -14.32 52.04 -44.06
CA LEU A 17 -12.98 51.50 -43.83
C LEU A 17 -12.54 51.72 -42.37
N SER A 18 -12.85 52.89 -41.81
CA SER A 18 -12.59 53.18 -40.40
C SER A 18 -13.40 52.27 -39.42
N LEU A 19 -14.69 52.01 -39.76
CA LEU A 19 -15.52 51.10 -38.96
C LEU A 19 -15.00 49.66 -39.02
N PHE A 20 -14.50 49.20 -40.20
CA PHE A 20 -13.96 47.90 -40.38
C PHE A 20 -12.62 47.72 -39.64
N THR A 21 -11.76 48.74 -39.60
CA THR A 21 -10.50 48.74 -38.87
C THR A 21 -10.76 48.75 -37.34
N VAL A 22 -11.72 49.51 -36.86
CA VAL A 22 -12.11 49.50 -35.43
C VAL A 22 -12.69 48.12 -35.03
N PHE A 23 -13.54 47.54 -35.90
CA PHE A 23 -14.09 46.19 -35.65
C PHE A 23 -13.01 45.11 -35.66
N LEU A 24 -12.04 45.19 -36.58
CA LEU A 24 -10.90 44.27 -36.64
C LEU A 24 -9.99 44.40 -35.40
N LEU A 25 -9.75 45.64 -34.94
CA LEU A 25 -8.98 45.91 -33.71
C LEU A 25 -9.72 45.39 -32.44
N PHE A 26 -11.05 45.49 -32.41
CA PHE A 26 -11.86 44.95 -31.31
C PHE A 26 -11.84 43.41 -31.29
N THR A 27 -11.95 42.77 -32.44
CA THR A 27 -11.90 41.31 -32.55
C THR A 27 -10.51 40.74 -32.19
N VAL A 28 -9.43 41.41 -32.59
CA VAL A 28 -8.05 41.05 -32.22
C VAL A 28 -7.80 41.25 -30.72
N HIS A 29 -8.31 42.36 -30.12
CA HIS A 29 -8.22 42.58 -28.68
C HIS A 29 -9.01 41.54 -27.88
N TYR A 30 -10.23 41.17 -28.33
CA TYR A 30 -11.05 40.17 -27.69
C TYR A 30 -10.40 38.75 -27.76
N SER A 31 -9.77 38.40 -28.90
CA SER A 31 -9.08 37.13 -29.04
C SER A 31 -7.77 37.05 -28.20
N LEU A 32 -7.10 38.18 -27.97
CA LEU A 32 -5.92 38.26 -27.09
C LEU A 32 -6.30 38.19 -25.59
N PHE A 33 -7.48 38.65 -25.22
CA PHE A 33 -7.94 38.56 -23.82
C PHE A 33 -8.41 37.18 -23.40
N THR A 34 -8.85 36.33 -24.35
CA THR A 34 -9.28 34.94 -24.07
C THR A 34 -8.12 33.94 -23.96
N ILE A 35 -6.92 34.28 -24.42
CA ILE A 35 -5.72 33.43 -24.32
C ILE A 35 -4.98 33.64 -22.99
N SER A 36 -5.32 34.68 -22.22
CA SER A 36 -4.57 35.09 -21.01
C SER A 36 -4.99 34.40 -19.71
N ALA A 37 -5.87 33.39 -19.70
CA ALA A 37 -6.49 32.87 -18.48
C ALA A 37 -6.15 31.42 -18.13
N CYS A 38 -5.07 30.86 -18.69
CA CYS A 38 -4.63 29.53 -18.23
C CYS A 38 -3.12 29.50 -18.07
N SER A 39 -2.60 30.23 -17.09
CA SER A 39 -1.28 29.90 -16.55
C SER A 39 -1.39 28.49 -15.97
N PRO A 40 -0.63 27.50 -16.43
CA PRO A 40 -0.65 26.19 -15.82
C PRO A 40 -0.30 26.36 -14.35
N GLN A 41 -1.28 26.11 -13.47
CA GLN A 41 -1.06 26.17 -12.04
C GLN A 41 0.07 25.19 -11.71
N LYS A 42 1.15 25.73 -11.08
CA LYS A 42 2.34 24.91 -10.76
C LYS A 42 1.91 23.71 -9.91
N GLU A 43 2.19 22.52 -10.41
CA GLU A 43 1.89 21.28 -9.70
C GLU A 43 2.66 21.21 -8.37
N LYS A 44 1.97 20.80 -7.32
CA LYS A 44 2.55 20.56 -5.99
C LYS A 44 1.95 19.31 -5.36
N VAL A 45 2.60 18.83 -4.32
CA VAL A 45 2.13 17.65 -3.56
C VAL A 45 1.14 18.09 -2.49
N TYR A 46 -0.07 17.55 -2.55
CA TYR A 46 -1.08 17.64 -1.49
C TYR A 46 -1.09 16.33 -0.71
N ARG A 47 -1.29 16.43 0.61
CA ARG A 47 -1.24 15.28 1.51
C ARG A 47 -2.36 15.35 2.54
N LYS A 48 -3.00 14.19 2.79
CA LYS A 48 -3.98 14.01 3.87
C LYS A 48 -3.74 12.67 4.56
N SER A 49 -4.00 12.60 5.86
CA SER A 49 -3.86 11.37 6.64
C SER A 49 -5.14 11.10 7.44
N LYS A 50 -5.50 9.82 7.54
CA LYS A 50 -6.60 9.33 8.40
C LYS A 50 -6.16 8.05 9.10
N VAL A 51 -6.78 7.73 10.23
CA VAL A 51 -6.65 6.42 10.89
C VAL A 51 -7.79 5.54 10.39
N LEU A 52 -7.46 4.46 9.67
CA LEU A 52 -8.36 3.43 9.15
C LEU A 52 -7.61 2.09 9.17
N MET A 53 -8.32 0.96 9.17
CA MET A 53 -7.70 -0.38 9.23
C MET A 53 -6.70 -0.52 10.39
N ASP A 54 -7.02 0.08 11.54
CA ASP A 54 -6.19 0.14 12.76
C ASP A 54 -4.78 0.73 12.56
N THR A 55 -4.60 1.58 11.53
CA THR A 55 -3.31 2.20 11.23
C THR A 55 -3.45 3.61 10.67
N LEU A 56 -2.34 4.36 10.67
CA LEU A 56 -2.26 5.64 9.99
C LEU A 56 -2.09 5.42 8.48
N ILE A 57 -3.02 5.98 7.71
CA ILE A 57 -2.99 5.99 6.25
C ILE A 57 -2.69 7.39 5.76
N THR A 58 -1.72 7.51 4.85
CA THR A 58 -1.36 8.78 4.23
C THR A 58 -1.50 8.68 2.72
N ILE A 59 -2.24 9.62 2.13
CA ILE A 59 -2.39 9.76 0.69
C ILE A 59 -1.75 11.07 0.27
N SER A 60 -0.83 11.00 -0.69
CA SER A 60 -0.16 12.15 -1.30
C SER A 60 -0.45 12.16 -2.80
N VAL A 61 -0.85 13.30 -3.36
CA VAL A 61 -1.15 13.44 -4.80
C VAL A 61 -0.48 14.68 -5.38
N VAL A 62 -0.10 14.61 -6.64
CA VAL A 62 0.41 15.75 -7.40
C VAL A 62 -0.75 16.39 -8.17
N SER A 63 -0.98 17.67 -7.97
CA SER A 63 -2.04 18.41 -8.65
C SER A 63 -1.70 19.90 -8.78
N GLY A 64 -2.21 20.56 -9.81
CA GLY A 64 -2.23 22.02 -9.93
C GLY A 64 -3.39 22.67 -9.15
N SER A 65 -4.41 21.91 -8.72
CA SER A 65 -5.59 22.40 -8.01
C SER A 65 -5.74 21.71 -6.65
N GLY A 66 -5.92 22.51 -5.60
CA GLY A 66 -6.18 22.03 -4.24
C GLY A 66 -7.52 21.30 -4.13
N ASP A 67 -8.58 21.89 -4.69
CA ASP A 67 -9.94 21.32 -4.63
C ASP A 67 -10.00 19.97 -5.35
N LYS A 68 -9.35 19.86 -6.53
CA LYS A 68 -9.23 18.58 -7.25
C LYS A 68 -8.48 17.55 -6.42
N ALA A 69 -7.36 17.94 -5.80
CA ALA A 69 -6.56 17.05 -4.95
C ALA A 69 -7.36 16.56 -3.75
N GLU A 70 -8.05 17.46 -3.04
CA GLU A 70 -8.85 17.12 -1.86
C GLU A 70 -9.98 16.16 -2.20
N LYS A 71 -10.76 16.48 -3.24
CA LYS A 71 -11.84 15.62 -3.73
C LYS A 71 -11.33 14.22 -4.10
N ALA A 72 -10.21 14.12 -4.81
CA ALA A 72 -9.64 12.84 -5.22
C ALA A 72 -9.15 12.03 -4.00
N ILE A 73 -8.49 12.67 -3.04
CA ILE A 73 -8.03 12.05 -1.80
C ILE A 73 -9.22 11.52 -1.00
N ASP A 74 -10.30 12.29 -0.87
CA ASP A 74 -11.49 11.86 -0.12
C ASP A 74 -12.19 10.67 -0.79
N LYS A 75 -12.23 10.61 -2.13
CA LYS A 75 -12.71 9.43 -2.86
C LYS A 75 -11.83 8.20 -2.60
N ALA A 76 -10.52 8.37 -2.57
CA ALA A 76 -9.60 7.28 -2.27
C ALA A 76 -9.75 6.77 -0.82
N PHE A 77 -9.93 7.66 0.16
CA PHE A 77 -10.26 7.27 1.54
C PHE A 77 -11.59 6.54 1.62
N GLY A 78 -12.61 6.96 0.84
CA GLY A 78 -13.91 6.26 0.78
C GLY A 78 -13.81 4.82 0.30
N GLU A 79 -12.92 4.52 -0.66
CA GLU A 79 -12.64 3.13 -1.09
C GLU A 79 -11.98 2.32 0.04
N ILE A 80 -11.02 2.92 0.76
CA ILE A 80 -10.37 2.25 1.89
C ILE A 80 -11.38 1.98 3.02
N GLU A 81 -12.22 2.96 3.36
CA GLU A 81 -13.28 2.82 4.36
C GLU A 81 -14.29 1.72 3.99
N LYS A 82 -14.63 1.60 2.69
CA LYS A 82 -15.46 0.52 2.18
C LYS A 82 -14.81 -0.84 2.43
N LEU A 83 -13.53 -0.98 2.08
CA LEU A 83 -12.79 -2.24 2.26
C LEU A 83 -12.60 -2.57 3.73
N ASP A 84 -12.34 -1.59 4.59
CA ASP A 84 -12.26 -1.79 6.04
C ASP A 84 -13.56 -2.39 6.59
N ARG A 85 -14.72 -1.85 6.20
CA ARG A 85 -16.02 -2.42 6.61
C ARG A 85 -16.24 -3.86 6.13
N LEU A 86 -15.80 -4.21 4.91
CA LEU A 86 -16.01 -5.53 4.32
C LEU A 86 -15.05 -6.58 4.89
N LEU A 87 -13.79 -6.21 5.11
CA LEU A 87 -12.68 -7.14 5.33
C LEU A 87 -12.23 -7.22 6.81
N ASN A 88 -12.77 -6.36 7.68
CA ASN A 88 -12.34 -6.26 9.06
C ASN A 88 -12.67 -7.53 9.86
N PHE A 89 -11.62 -8.23 10.28
CA PHE A 89 -11.73 -9.46 11.08
C PHE A 89 -12.43 -9.23 12.45
N PHE A 90 -12.29 -8.05 13.03
CA PHE A 90 -12.79 -7.71 14.37
C PHE A 90 -14.19 -7.07 14.36
N SER A 91 -14.75 -6.79 13.19
CA SER A 91 -16.10 -6.23 13.05
C SER A 91 -17.12 -7.33 12.82
N ASP A 92 -18.10 -7.48 13.72
CA ASP A 92 -19.16 -8.49 13.60
C ASP A 92 -20.02 -8.32 12.33
N SER A 93 -20.08 -7.12 11.79
CA SER A 93 -20.86 -6.79 10.58
C SER A 93 -20.09 -6.98 9.28
N SER A 94 -18.81 -7.35 9.32
CA SER A 94 -18.01 -7.56 8.12
C SER A 94 -18.37 -8.86 7.38
N GLU A 95 -18.11 -8.92 6.07
CA GLU A 95 -18.28 -10.15 5.29
C GLU A 95 -17.30 -11.25 5.74
N VAL A 96 -16.08 -10.88 6.18
CA VAL A 96 -15.12 -11.82 6.75
C VAL A 96 -15.67 -12.50 8.00
N SER A 97 -16.29 -11.74 8.91
CA SER A 97 -16.92 -12.29 10.09
C SER A 97 -18.15 -13.15 9.77
N GLU A 98 -18.92 -12.78 8.74
CA GLU A 98 -20.04 -13.61 8.26
C GLU A 98 -19.54 -14.96 7.69
N ILE A 99 -18.46 -14.95 6.89
CA ILE A 99 -17.82 -16.19 6.40
C ILE A 99 -17.35 -17.04 7.59
N ASN A 100 -16.70 -16.43 8.57
CA ASN A 100 -16.15 -17.11 9.74
C ASN A 100 -17.24 -17.76 10.61
N ARG A 101 -18.37 -17.06 10.83
CA ARG A 101 -19.52 -17.61 11.58
C ARG A 101 -20.17 -18.81 10.89
N ASN A 102 -20.09 -18.86 9.57
CA ASN A 102 -20.69 -19.94 8.77
C ASN A 102 -19.70 -21.06 8.39
N ALA A 103 -18.50 -21.07 8.96
CA ALA A 103 -17.50 -22.11 8.72
C ALA A 103 -18.03 -23.50 9.07
N GLY A 104 -17.98 -24.43 8.11
CA GLY A 104 -18.50 -25.81 8.22
C GLY A 104 -20.03 -25.89 8.16
N LEU A 105 -20.76 -24.81 7.94
CA LEU A 105 -22.24 -24.79 7.90
C LEU A 105 -22.77 -24.57 6.49
N LYS A 106 -22.48 -23.43 5.88
CA LYS A 106 -22.96 -23.06 4.53
C LYS A 106 -22.02 -22.10 3.82
N ALA A 107 -22.19 -22.00 2.50
CA ALA A 107 -21.53 -20.97 1.72
C ALA A 107 -22.16 -19.59 1.99
N VAL A 108 -21.34 -18.55 2.00
CA VAL A 108 -21.72 -17.16 2.19
C VAL A 108 -21.52 -16.40 0.89
N ALA A 109 -22.55 -15.73 0.40
CA ALA A 109 -22.44 -14.80 -0.72
C ALA A 109 -21.72 -13.53 -0.24
N VAL A 110 -20.77 -13.05 -1.04
CA VAL A 110 -19.93 -11.90 -0.69
C VAL A 110 -19.86 -10.89 -1.83
N SER A 111 -19.44 -9.66 -1.52
CA SER A 111 -19.19 -8.63 -2.51
C SER A 111 -18.08 -9.04 -3.50
N PRO A 112 -18.07 -8.44 -4.70
CA PRO A 112 -16.96 -8.65 -5.65
C PRO A 112 -15.60 -8.32 -5.08
N GLU A 113 -15.50 -7.34 -4.20
CA GLU A 113 -14.28 -6.92 -3.53
C GLU A 113 -13.74 -8.00 -2.61
N THR A 114 -14.57 -8.54 -1.72
CA THR A 114 -14.18 -9.62 -0.80
C THR A 114 -13.83 -10.89 -1.57
N PHE A 115 -14.59 -11.21 -2.61
CA PHE A 115 -14.28 -12.35 -3.47
C PHE A 115 -12.92 -12.20 -4.15
N ALA A 116 -12.63 -11.04 -4.74
CA ALA A 116 -11.37 -10.76 -5.43
C ALA A 116 -10.16 -10.81 -4.48
N VAL A 117 -10.29 -10.30 -3.25
CA VAL A 117 -9.22 -10.41 -2.24
C VAL A 117 -8.97 -11.88 -1.88
N LEU A 118 -10.02 -12.66 -1.70
CA LEU A 118 -9.88 -14.08 -1.35
C LEU A 118 -9.30 -14.91 -2.49
N GLU A 119 -9.64 -14.62 -3.76
CA GLU A 119 -8.96 -15.27 -4.91
C GLU A 119 -7.44 -15.01 -4.88
N LYS A 120 -7.03 -13.76 -4.63
CA LYS A 120 -5.62 -13.37 -4.54
C LYS A 120 -4.94 -14.02 -3.31
N ALA A 121 -5.64 -14.07 -2.18
CA ALA A 121 -5.13 -14.69 -0.96
C ALA A 121 -4.89 -16.20 -1.12
N VAL A 122 -5.84 -16.93 -1.71
CA VAL A 122 -5.70 -18.36 -2.01
C VAL A 122 -4.58 -18.60 -3.04
N TYR A 123 -4.46 -17.73 -4.04
CA TYR A 123 -3.34 -17.79 -4.99
C TYR A 123 -1.98 -17.63 -4.29
N ALA A 124 -1.82 -16.61 -3.43
CA ALA A 124 -0.59 -16.40 -2.67
C ALA A 124 -0.29 -17.57 -1.71
N SER A 125 -1.33 -18.11 -1.06
CA SER A 125 -1.20 -19.31 -0.22
C SER A 125 -0.69 -20.51 -1.01
N GLY A 126 -1.20 -20.71 -2.22
CA GLY A 126 -0.75 -21.78 -3.13
C GLY A 126 0.70 -21.60 -3.57
N LYS A 127 1.09 -20.38 -3.95
CA LYS A 127 2.46 -20.09 -4.40
C LYS A 127 3.51 -20.20 -3.31
N THR A 128 3.14 -19.94 -2.06
CA THR A 128 4.02 -20.02 -0.89
C THR A 128 3.94 -21.36 -0.16
N ASP A 129 3.30 -22.38 -0.75
CA ASP A 129 3.05 -23.70 -0.13
C ASP A 129 2.46 -23.58 1.29
N GLY A 130 1.50 -22.66 1.43
CA GLY A 130 0.82 -22.39 2.70
C GLY A 130 1.70 -21.68 3.75
N ALA A 131 2.86 -21.13 3.39
CA ALA A 131 3.60 -20.25 4.29
C ALA A 131 2.83 -18.95 4.55
N PHE A 132 2.20 -18.38 3.52
CA PHE A 132 1.10 -17.47 3.70
C PHE A 132 -0.21 -18.26 3.68
N ASP A 133 -1.01 -18.18 4.74
CA ASP A 133 -2.30 -18.88 4.79
C ASP A 133 -3.33 -18.02 5.55
N VAL A 134 -4.34 -17.56 4.84
CA VAL A 134 -5.37 -16.67 5.44
C VAL A 134 -6.25 -17.38 6.46
N THR A 135 -6.23 -18.72 6.52
CA THR A 135 -6.97 -19.48 7.56
C THR A 135 -6.25 -19.49 8.91
N ILE A 136 -5.09 -18.82 8.99
CA ILE A 136 -4.30 -18.63 10.22
C ILE A 136 -5.12 -17.94 11.34
N GLY A 137 -6.21 -17.25 10.99
CA GLY A 137 -7.15 -16.67 11.93
C GLY A 137 -7.59 -17.63 13.04
N SER A 138 -7.68 -18.93 12.73
CA SER A 138 -7.99 -19.97 13.70
C SER A 138 -6.96 -20.07 14.85
N VAL A 139 -5.74 -19.59 14.62
CA VAL A 139 -4.62 -19.61 15.58
C VAL A 139 -4.31 -18.21 16.10
N THR A 140 -4.34 -17.18 15.22
CA THR A 140 -3.99 -15.79 15.61
C THR A 140 -4.90 -15.26 16.72
N THR A 141 -6.16 -15.66 16.77
CA THR A 141 -7.13 -15.29 17.83
C THR A 141 -6.73 -15.73 19.24
N MET A 142 -5.81 -16.68 19.36
CA MET A 142 -5.33 -17.15 20.67
C MET A 142 -4.17 -16.32 21.22
N TRP A 143 -3.48 -15.56 20.32
CA TRP A 143 -2.37 -14.71 20.69
C TRP A 143 -2.87 -13.32 21.05
N ASP A 144 -2.63 -12.88 22.29
CA ASP A 144 -2.99 -11.52 22.71
C ASP A 144 -1.72 -10.66 22.82
N PHE A 145 -1.42 -9.95 21.71
CA PHE A 145 -0.25 -9.06 21.64
C PHE A 145 -0.44 -7.80 22.53
N HIS A 146 -1.68 -7.45 22.88
CA HIS A 146 -1.97 -6.34 23.79
C HIS A 146 -1.70 -6.72 25.24
N LYS A 147 -2.21 -7.86 25.66
CA LYS A 147 -1.97 -8.39 27.01
C LYS A 147 -0.64 -9.12 27.14
N ARG A 148 0.12 -9.24 26.02
CA ARG A 148 1.40 -9.96 25.97
C ARG A 148 1.27 -11.41 26.42
N THR A 149 0.21 -12.08 25.96
CA THR A 149 -0.13 -13.42 26.40
C THR A 149 0.12 -14.43 25.30
N LYS A 150 0.97 -15.41 25.61
CA LYS A 150 1.20 -16.61 24.79
C LYS A 150 0.09 -17.64 25.11
N PRO A 151 -0.54 -18.26 24.09
CA PRO A 151 -1.48 -19.36 24.33
C PRO A 151 -0.78 -20.61 24.86
N GLU A 152 -1.53 -21.49 25.51
CA GLU A 152 -1.06 -22.81 25.88
C GLU A 152 -0.78 -23.65 24.63
N ASP A 153 0.30 -24.42 24.65
CA ASP A 153 0.74 -25.27 23.53
C ASP A 153 -0.34 -26.28 23.11
N LYS A 154 -1.11 -26.79 24.08
CA LYS A 154 -2.25 -27.69 23.83
C LYS A 154 -3.31 -27.02 22.94
N LYS A 155 -3.69 -25.77 23.24
CA LYS A 155 -4.69 -25.03 22.50
C LYS A 155 -4.23 -24.74 21.06
N ILE A 156 -2.93 -24.43 20.87
CA ILE A 156 -2.34 -24.27 19.54
C ILE A 156 -2.49 -25.59 18.73
N LYS A 157 -2.09 -26.73 19.32
CA LYS A 157 -2.17 -28.03 18.67
C LYS A 157 -3.61 -28.42 18.28
N GLU A 158 -4.59 -28.08 19.09
CA GLU A 158 -6.02 -28.34 18.82
C GLU A 158 -6.56 -27.50 17.65
N ARG A 159 -6.07 -26.25 17.48
CA ARG A 159 -6.54 -25.34 16.43
C ARG A 159 -5.75 -25.44 15.12
N LEU A 160 -4.50 -25.88 15.19
CA LEU A 160 -3.61 -25.96 14.02
C LEU A 160 -4.19 -26.75 12.83
N PRO A 161 -4.93 -27.87 13.01
CA PRO A 161 -5.57 -28.60 11.90
C PRO A 161 -6.66 -27.83 11.15
N LEU A 162 -7.08 -26.66 11.66
CA LEU A 162 -8.01 -25.76 11.00
C LEU A 162 -7.32 -24.81 10.02
N VAL A 163 -5.99 -24.67 10.12
CA VAL A 163 -5.18 -23.84 9.24
C VAL A 163 -4.83 -24.62 7.98
N ASN A 164 -5.58 -24.38 6.92
CA ASN A 164 -5.33 -24.97 5.60
C ASN A 164 -6.18 -24.27 4.55
N TYR A 165 -5.57 -23.41 3.75
CA TYR A 165 -6.22 -22.66 2.66
C TYR A 165 -6.92 -23.56 1.63
N LYS A 166 -6.51 -24.82 1.46
CA LYS A 166 -7.15 -25.81 0.56
C LYS A 166 -8.59 -26.16 0.99
N ASN A 167 -8.97 -25.80 2.20
CA ASN A 167 -10.33 -25.95 2.72
C ASN A 167 -11.21 -24.71 2.45
N ILE A 168 -10.73 -23.70 1.75
CA ILE A 168 -11.52 -22.58 1.25
C ILE A 168 -12.06 -22.98 -0.12
N ILE A 169 -13.37 -22.92 -0.31
CA ILE A 169 -14.03 -23.10 -1.61
C ILE A 169 -14.56 -21.78 -2.08
N LEU A 170 -14.07 -21.33 -3.23
CA LEU A 170 -14.52 -20.12 -3.92
C LEU A 170 -15.40 -20.52 -5.10
N ASN A 171 -16.65 -20.04 -5.12
CA ASN A 171 -17.56 -20.22 -6.26
C ASN A 171 -17.74 -18.89 -6.98
N LYS A 172 -17.08 -18.74 -8.12
CA LYS A 172 -17.10 -17.51 -8.92
C LYS A 172 -18.46 -17.20 -9.50
N LYS A 173 -19.27 -18.22 -9.85
CA LYS A 173 -20.60 -18.00 -10.46
C LYS A 173 -21.58 -17.36 -9.49
N SER A 174 -21.52 -17.72 -8.22
CA SER A 174 -22.38 -17.20 -7.16
C SER A 174 -21.72 -16.18 -6.26
N SER A 175 -20.46 -15.78 -6.55
CA SER A 175 -19.64 -14.92 -5.68
C SER A 175 -19.73 -15.36 -4.21
N SER A 176 -19.54 -16.67 -3.95
CA SER A 176 -19.70 -17.22 -2.61
C SER A 176 -18.45 -17.95 -2.13
N VAL A 177 -18.31 -17.99 -0.81
CA VAL A 177 -17.19 -18.56 -0.09
C VAL A 177 -17.69 -19.60 0.92
N TYR A 178 -17.05 -20.77 0.96
CA TYR A 178 -17.34 -21.80 1.94
C TYR A 178 -16.06 -22.30 2.59
N LEU A 179 -16.04 -22.33 3.91
CA LEU A 179 -14.98 -22.94 4.72
C LEU A 179 -15.43 -24.36 5.12
N LYS A 180 -14.66 -25.38 4.71
CA LYS A 180 -15.06 -26.79 4.85
C LYS A 180 -15.21 -27.28 6.28
N LYS A 181 -14.49 -26.70 7.24
CA LYS A 181 -14.45 -27.20 8.62
C LYS A 181 -15.03 -26.18 9.59
N LYS A 182 -15.85 -26.63 10.51
CA LYS A 182 -16.33 -25.82 11.65
C LYS A 182 -15.15 -25.30 12.47
N GLY A 183 -15.16 -24.01 12.81
CA GLY A 183 -14.12 -23.37 13.60
C GLY A 183 -12.92 -22.84 12.78
N MET A 184 -12.91 -23.03 11.45
CA MET A 184 -11.97 -22.29 10.60
C MET A 184 -12.28 -20.79 10.68
N LEU A 185 -11.21 -19.99 10.69
CA LEU A 185 -11.31 -18.54 10.65
C LEU A 185 -10.33 -17.98 9.63
N ILE A 186 -10.84 -17.22 8.66
CA ILE A 186 -10.01 -16.45 7.75
C ILE A 186 -9.67 -15.09 8.37
N ASP A 187 -8.43 -14.66 8.20
CA ASP A 187 -7.91 -13.34 8.56
C ASP A 187 -7.18 -12.77 7.35
N LEU A 188 -7.65 -11.64 6.84
CA LEU A 188 -7.12 -10.99 5.65
C LEU A 188 -6.08 -9.88 5.95
N GLY A 189 -5.65 -9.75 7.21
CA GLY A 189 -4.71 -8.71 7.64
C GLY A 189 -3.38 -8.68 6.89
N GLY A 190 -2.94 -9.82 6.32
CA GLY A 190 -1.72 -9.92 5.52
C GLY A 190 -1.92 -9.75 4.01
N ILE A 191 -3.07 -9.19 3.55
CA ILE A 191 -3.33 -8.87 2.14
C ILE A 191 -4.19 -7.61 1.99
N ALA A 192 -5.03 -7.31 2.98
CA ALA A 192 -6.05 -6.28 2.88
C ALA A 192 -5.46 -4.88 2.69
N LYS A 193 -4.30 -4.58 3.30
CA LYS A 193 -3.66 -3.26 3.21
C LYS A 193 -3.07 -3.01 1.82
N GLY A 194 -2.36 -3.99 1.27
CA GLY A 194 -1.83 -3.91 -0.09
C GLY A 194 -2.95 -3.78 -1.14
N TYR A 195 -4.02 -4.56 -0.98
CA TYR A 195 -5.20 -4.45 -1.84
C TYR A 195 -5.91 -3.09 -1.71
N ALA A 196 -6.03 -2.57 -0.50
CA ALA A 196 -6.63 -1.25 -0.26
C ALA A 196 -5.78 -0.12 -0.89
N ALA A 197 -4.45 -0.23 -0.85
CA ALA A 197 -3.58 0.72 -1.53
C ALA A 197 -3.77 0.71 -3.05
N ASP A 198 -3.95 -0.48 -3.66
CA ASP A 198 -4.25 -0.61 -5.09
C ASP A 198 -5.58 0.08 -5.42
N LYS A 199 -6.65 -0.18 -4.65
CA LYS A 199 -7.98 0.41 -4.88
C LYS A 199 -8.02 1.91 -4.66
N ALA A 200 -7.28 2.41 -3.68
CA ALA A 200 -7.11 3.84 -3.48
C ALA A 200 -6.43 4.52 -4.68
N VAL A 201 -5.36 3.93 -5.23
CA VAL A 201 -4.70 4.44 -6.45
C VAL A 201 -5.63 4.38 -7.65
N GLU A 202 -6.43 3.31 -7.82
CA GLU A 202 -7.45 3.25 -8.86
C GLU A 202 -8.48 4.39 -8.73
N ALA A 203 -8.93 4.72 -7.51
CA ALA A 203 -9.84 5.83 -7.27
C ALA A 203 -9.19 7.18 -7.60
N LEU A 204 -7.95 7.41 -7.19
CA LEU A 204 -7.20 8.62 -7.54
C LEU A 204 -7.07 8.80 -9.07
N LYS A 205 -6.76 7.72 -9.78
CA LYS A 205 -6.67 7.73 -11.26
C LYS A 205 -8.01 8.02 -11.93
N ARG A 206 -9.14 7.49 -11.40
CA ARG A 206 -10.50 7.81 -11.87
C ARG A 206 -10.84 9.29 -11.72
N GLU A 207 -10.37 9.95 -10.65
CA GLU A 207 -10.52 11.40 -10.44
C GLU A 207 -9.49 12.24 -11.25
N GLY A 208 -8.74 11.60 -12.16
CA GLY A 208 -7.80 12.28 -13.06
C GLY A 208 -6.51 12.73 -12.38
N ILE A 209 -6.10 12.13 -11.26
CA ILE A 209 -4.77 12.31 -10.67
C ILE A 209 -3.77 11.44 -11.44
N LYS A 210 -2.69 12.05 -11.89
CA LYS A 210 -1.66 11.40 -12.72
C LYS A 210 -0.49 10.88 -11.90
N SER A 211 -0.29 11.39 -10.69
CA SER A 211 0.82 10.99 -9.83
C SER A 211 0.46 11.10 -8.35
N GLY A 212 0.95 10.14 -7.57
CA GLY A 212 0.71 10.11 -6.13
C GLY A 212 1.33 8.90 -5.46
N LEU A 213 1.13 8.86 -4.14
CA LEU A 213 1.60 7.81 -3.25
C LEU A 213 0.54 7.54 -2.18
N VAL A 214 0.17 6.28 -2.02
CA VAL A 214 -0.68 5.78 -0.94
C VAL A 214 0.19 4.95 -0.01
N SER A 215 0.18 5.28 1.28
CA SER A 215 0.91 4.56 2.33
C SER A 215 -0.06 4.09 3.41
N ILE A 216 -0.09 2.78 3.65
CA ILE A 216 -0.93 2.11 4.65
C ILE A 216 0.01 1.29 5.54
N ALA A 217 0.40 1.82 6.69
CA ALA A 217 1.46 1.26 7.53
C ALA A 217 2.78 1.09 6.74
N GLY A 218 3.24 -0.14 6.53
CA GLY A 218 4.43 -0.47 5.73
C GLY A 218 4.14 -0.76 4.25
N ASP A 219 2.88 -0.72 3.83
CA ASP A 219 2.46 -1.00 2.47
C ASP A 219 2.32 0.31 1.70
N ILE A 220 3.10 0.47 0.63
CA ILE A 220 3.18 1.70 -0.16
C ILE A 220 2.91 1.39 -1.63
N LYS A 221 2.02 2.16 -2.25
CA LYS A 221 1.79 2.17 -3.69
C LYS A 221 2.09 3.54 -4.25
N ALA A 222 3.05 3.63 -5.16
CA ALA A 222 3.40 4.85 -5.88
C ALA A 222 2.96 4.76 -7.34
N PHE A 223 2.59 5.88 -7.95
CA PHE A 223 2.29 6.01 -9.37
C PHE A 223 2.67 7.38 -9.91
N GLY A 224 3.04 7.44 -11.19
CA GLY A 224 3.51 8.66 -11.83
C GLY A 224 4.76 9.27 -11.16
N LEU A 225 5.12 10.49 -11.53
CA LEU A 225 6.32 11.17 -11.06
C LEU A 225 5.98 12.37 -10.16
N LYS A 226 6.92 12.77 -9.30
CA LYS A 226 6.83 14.00 -8.52
C LYS A 226 6.86 15.24 -9.41
N PRO A 227 6.52 16.46 -8.88
CA PRO A 227 6.55 17.70 -9.66
C PRO A 227 7.91 18.06 -10.28
N ASP A 228 9.00 17.53 -9.71
CA ASP A 228 10.36 17.66 -10.23
C ASP A 228 10.73 16.59 -11.28
N SER A 229 9.74 15.86 -11.80
CA SER A 229 9.88 14.76 -12.77
C SER A 229 10.71 13.58 -12.26
N LYS A 230 10.91 13.46 -10.95
CA LYS A 230 11.63 12.33 -10.35
C LYS A 230 10.67 11.26 -9.82
N PRO A 231 11.09 9.99 -9.79
CA PRO A 231 10.37 8.93 -9.11
C PRO A 231 10.14 9.23 -7.61
N TRP A 232 9.23 8.49 -7.00
CA TRP A 232 9.02 8.53 -5.55
C TRP A 232 10.14 7.75 -4.86
N LYS A 233 10.86 8.40 -3.94
CA LYS A 233 11.94 7.78 -3.16
C LYS A 233 11.36 7.21 -1.86
N ILE A 234 11.49 5.89 -1.68
CA ILE A 234 10.94 5.14 -0.54
C ILE A 234 12.10 4.65 0.32
N GLY A 235 12.01 4.92 1.64
CA GLY A 235 12.96 4.40 2.64
C GLY A 235 12.57 3.02 3.13
N ILE A 236 13.52 2.11 3.21
CA ILE A 236 13.37 0.77 3.77
C ILE A 236 13.99 0.77 5.16
N ARG A 237 13.14 0.47 6.16
CA ARG A 237 13.55 0.52 7.57
C ARG A 237 14.65 -0.50 7.89
N ASN A 238 15.58 -0.10 8.74
CA ASN A 238 16.62 -0.98 9.26
C ASN A 238 16.10 -1.79 10.46
N PRO A 239 15.87 -3.10 10.31
CA PRO A 239 15.35 -3.93 11.40
C PRO A 239 16.38 -4.11 12.55
N ARG A 240 17.66 -3.76 12.31
CA ARG A 240 18.73 -3.83 13.33
C ARG A 240 18.75 -2.62 14.24
N ALA A 241 18.25 -1.46 13.79
CA ALA A 241 18.19 -0.23 14.57
C ALA A 241 17.02 -0.25 15.57
N ILE A 242 16.15 -1.24 15.52
CA ILE A 242 14.99 -1.35 16.41
C ILE A 242 15.42 -2.07 17.69
N PRO A 243 15.28 -1.43 18.86
CA PRO A 243 15.66 -2.04 20.14
C PRO A 243 14.95 -3.39 20.33
N PRO A 244 15.60 -4.38 20.94
CA PRO A 244 14.95 -5.65 21.27
C PRO A 244 13.75 -5.48 22.21
N THR A 245 13.73 -4.42 23.00
CA THR A 245 12.63 -4.07 23.90
C THR A 245 12.10 -2.68 23.56
N PRO A 246 10.80 -2.52 23.28
CA PRO A 246 10.22 -1.20 23.10
C PRO A 246 10.31 -0.42 24.43
N PRO A 247 10.58 0.88 24.41
CA PRO A 247 10.54 1.70 25.61
C PRO A 247 9.13 1.59 26.24
N LEU A 248 9.08 1.33 27.53
CA LEU A 248 7.83 1.28 28.31
C LEU A 248 7.19 2.67 28.28
N VAL A 249 6.14 2.84 27.50
CA VAL A 249 5.28 4.02 27.59
C VAL A 249 4.16 3.69 28.57
N LYS A 250 4.09 4.42 29.69
CA LYS A 250 2.96 4.34 30.62
C LYS A 250 1.68 4.68 29.84
N GLY A 251 0.76 3.70 29.70
CA GLY A 251 -0.59 3.97 29.22
C GLY A 251 -0.96 3.55 27.80
N GLY A 252 -0.19 2.70 27.12
CA GLY A 252 -0.59 2.21 25.82
C GLY A 252 0.59 1.87 24.91
N TYR A 253 0.28 1.37 23.71
CA TYR A 253 1.27 1.20 22.65
C TYR A 253 2.08 2.48 22.49
N PRO A 254 3.39 2.36 22.19
CA PRO A 254 4.04 3.48 21.56
C PRO A 254 3.16 3.83 20.34
N PRO A 255 2.76 5.10 20.16
CA PRO A 255 2.08 5.47 18.95
C PRO A 255 2.92 4.87 17.82
N LEU A 256 2.28 4.20 16.86
CA LEU A 256 2.92 3.83 15.61
C LEU A 256 3.67 5.08 15.18
N ALA A 257 4.98 5.11 15.46
CA ALA A 257 5.76 6.30 15.21
C ALA A 257 5.72 6.43 13.69
N ALA A 258 4.78 7.25 13.23
CA ALA A 258 4.96 7.89 11.96
C ALA A 258 6.40 8.40 12.03
N PRO A 259 7.29 8.05 11.09
CA PRO A 259 8.62 8.60 11.09
C PRO A 259 8.39 10.10 11.19
N LYS A 260 8.80 10.71 12.31
CA LYS A 260 8.88 12.16 12.42
C LYS A 260 9.73 12.54 11.23
N ALA A 261 9.10 13.09 10.21
CA ALA A 261 9.78 13.86 9.20
C ALA A 261 10.30 15.10 9.95
N THR A 262 11.32 14.91 10.76
CA THR A 262 12.15 16.00 11.24
C THR A 262 12.85 16.54 10.01
N ARG A 263 12.29 17.62 9.46
CA ARG A 263 13.06 18.60 8.71
C ARG A 263 14.13 19.09 9.69
N GLY A 264 15.28 18.45 9.67
CA GLY A 264 16.50 18.82 10.36
C GLY A 264 17.64 18.47 9.43
N GLU A 265 18.47 19.43 9.15
CA GLU A 265 19.77 19.30 8.51
C GLU A 265 20.58 18.26 9.29
N GLY A 266 20.65 17.03 8.79
CA GLY A 266 21.38 15.94 9.43
C GLY A 266 20.92 14.61 8.87
N GLY A 267 21.85 13.88 8.26
CA GLY A 267 21.72 12.65 7.48
C GLY A 267 20.64 11.68 7.92
N PHE A 268 20.23 10.83 6.97
CA PHE A 268 19.33 9.69 7.18
C PHE A 268 19.72 8.96 8.46
N SER A 269 18.78 8.90 9.42
CA SER A 269 18.99 8.26 10.70
C SER A 269 19.35 6.78 10.52
N ASP A 270 20.00 6.16 11.51
CA ASP A 270 20.30 4.72 11.57
C ASP A 270 19.04 3.83 11.39
N GLU A 271 17.85 4.45 11.32
CA GLU A 271 16.56 3.79 11.14
C GLU A 271 16.29 3.31 9.69
N ILE A 272 16.97 3.85 8.67
CA ILE A 272 16.80 3.45 7.26
C ILE A 272 18.06 2.71 6.78
N MET A 273 17.87 1.50 6.27
CA MET A 273 18.98 0.70 5.72
C MET A 273 19.20 0.90 4.22
N ALA A 274 18.14 1.23 3.49
CA ALA A 274 18.20 1.42 2.04
C ALA A 274 17.11 2.35 1.56
N THR A 275 17.32 2.94 0.37
CA THR A 275 16.25 3.63 -0.37
C THR A 275 16.11 3.05 -1.77
N ILE A 276 14.88 3.13 -2.28
CA ILE A 276 14.55 2.74 -3.65
C ILE A 276 13.69 3.82 -4.31
N GLU A 277 13.94 4.09 -5.58
CA GLU A 277 13.11 4.96 -6.40
C GLU A 277 12.06 4.13 -7.14
N MET A 278 10.79 4.53 -7.06
CA MET A 278 9.67 3.79 -7.61
C MET A 278 8.66 4.69 -8.34
N THR A 279 8.12 4.16 -9.43
CA THR A 279 6.91 4.66 -10.10
C THR A 279 6.09 3.48 -10.58
N ASP A 280 4.75 3.59 -10.49
CA ASP A 280 3.78 2.54 -10.87
C ASP A 280 4.05 1.15 -10.24
N MET A 281 4.61 1.16 -9.04
CA MET A 281 4.98 -0.02 -8.25
C MET A 281 4.43 0.06 -6.83
N ALA A 282 4.33 -1.10 -6.20
CA ALA A 282 4.05 -1.26 -4.78
C ALA A 282 5.24 -1.87 -4.05
N ILE A 283 5.37 -1.56 -2.77
CA ILE A 283 6.29 -2.21 -1.84
C ILE A 283 5.53 -2.50 -0.54
N SER A 284 5.66 -3.72 -0.04
CA SER A 284 5.14 -4.13 1.26
C SER A 284 6.26 -4.72 2.10
N THR A 285 6.28 -4.42 3.39
CA THR A 285 7.31 -4.92 4.30
C THR A 285 6.68 -5.62 5.50
N SER A 286 7.05 -6.89 5.68
CA SER A 286 6.79 -7.68 6.88
C SER A 286 8.01 -7.69 7.79
N GLY A 287 7.82 -7.42 9.10
CA GLY A 287 8.92 -7.36 10.07
C GLY A 287 8.55 -7.89 11.45
N ASP A 288 9.51 -8.53 12.13
CA ASP A 288 9.36 -9.08 13.48
C ASP A 288 9.23 -8.02 14.57
N TYR A 289 9.38 -6.76 14.21
CA TYR A 289 9.44 -5.59 15.07
C TYR A 289 8.16 -4.74 15.06
N GLU A 290 7.18 -5.05 14.21
CA GLU A 290 5.96 -4.24 14.11
C GLU A 290 5.01 -4.47 15.31
N ARG A 291 4.70 -5.73 15.61
CA ARG A 291 3.89 -6.12 16.77
C ARG A 291 4.52 -7.31 17.46
N TYR A 292 5.06 -7.14 18.66
CA TYR A 292 5.69 -8.21 19.42
C TYR A 292 5.64 -7.94 20.92
N PHE A 293 5.88 -8.98 21.68
CA PHE A 293 6.18 -8.90 23.11
C PHE A 293 7.35 -9.84 23.45
N ILE A 294 7.93 -9.67 24.64
CA ILE A 294 9.04 -10.50 25.15
C ILE A 294 8.59 -11.17 26.42
N VAL A 295 8.78 -12.49 26.49
CA VAL A 295 8.61 -13.33 27.68
C VAL A 295 9.80 -14.26 27.75
N ASP A 296 10.44 -14.37 28.92
CA ASP A 296 11.62 -15.22 29.16
C ASP A 296 12.71 -15.01 28.09
N GLU A 297 13.06 -13.73 27.85
CA GLU A 297 14.04 -13.31 26.84
C GLU A 297 13.71 -13.69 25.39
N LYS A 298 12.60 -14.39 25.15
CA LYS A 298 12.15 -14.75 23.81
C LYS A 298 11.15 -13.75 23.26
N ARG A 299 11.40 -13.29 22.00
CA ARG A 299 10.49 -12.41 21.27
C ARG A 299 9.39 -13.21 20.60
N TYR A 300 8.14 -12.81 20.84
CA TYR A 300 6.96 -13.35 20.18
C TYR A 300 6.32 -12.26 19.34
N HIS A 301 6.42 -12.37 18.03
CA HIS A 301 5.85 -11.41 17.08
C HIS A 301 4.64 -11.98 16.36
N HIS A 302 3.85 -11.10 15.72
CA HIS A 302 2.55 -11.42 15.14
C HIS A 302 2.58 -12.24 13.85
N ILE A 303 3.74 -12.41 13.19
CA ILE A 303 3.85 -13.21 11.96
C ILE A 303 4.00 -14.67 12.37
N LEU A 304 2.87 -15.39 12.41
CA LEU A 304 2.82 -16.79 12.84
C LEU A 304 3.05 -17.72 11.66
N ASN A 305 3.82 -18.78 11.90
CA ASN A 305 4.00 -19.87 10.94
C ASN A 305 2.77 -20.78 10.94
N PRO A 306 2.04 -20.94 9.83
CA PRO A 306 0.85 -21.76 9.72
C PRO A 306 1.05 -23.24 10.03
N LYS A 307 2.30 -23.74 9.90
CA LYS A 307 2.64 -25.15 10.19
C LYS A 307 2.87 -25.41 11.67
N THR A 308 3.19 -24.38 12.46
CA THR A 308 3.51 -24.54 13.88
C THR A 308 2.57 -23.78 14.81
N GLY A 309 1.94 -22.72 14.33
CA GLY A 309 1.12 -21.79 15.13
C GLY A 309 1.94 -20.85 16.01
N TYR A 310 3.26 -20.84 15.90
CA TYR A 310 4.20 -19.98 16.61
C TYR A 310 4.79 -18.90 15.69
N PRO A 311 5.38 -17.82 16.24
CA PRO A 311 6.12 -16.85 15.48
C PRO A 311 7.18 -17.51 14.59
N ALA A 312 7.29 -17.03 13.34
CA ALA A 312 8.29 -17.51 12.39
C ALA A 312 9.70 -17.01 12.79
N GLU A 313 10.74 -17.80 12.52
CA GLU A 313 12.10 -17.51 13.00
C GLU A 313 13.12 -17.30 11.86
N GLY A 314 12.65 -17.20 10.59
CA GLY A 314 13.56 -17.20 9.43
C GLY A 314 14.15 -15.85 9.07
N CYS A 315 13.43 -14.77 9.35
CA CYS A 315 13.77 -13.41 8.90
C CYS A 315 13.54 -12.37 10.01
N ARG A 316 14.15 -11.19 9.85
CA ARG A 316 13.85 -9.98 10.61
C ARG A 316 12.92 -9.06 9.85
N SER A 317 13.15 -8.91 8.53
CA SER A 317 12.25 -8.19 7.65
C SER A 317 12.31 -8.72 6.23
N VAL A 318 11.19 -8.57 5.52
CA VAL A 318 11.07 -8.89 4.09
C VAL A 318 10.30 -7.76 3.42
N SER A 319 10.93 -7.11 2.44
CA SER A 319 10.27 -6.10 1.59
C SER A 319 10.11 -6.68 0.19
N ILE A 320 8.89 -6.72 -0.32
CA ILE A 320 8.55 -7.20 -1.66
C ILE A 320 8.14 -6.03 -2.53
N ILE A 321 8.65 -5.99 -3.76
CA ILE A 321 8.39 -4.94 -4.74
C ILE A 321 7.79 -5.58 -5.98
N ALA A 322 6.58 -5.16 -6.34
CA ALA A 322 5.87 -5.61 -7.52
C ALA A 322 4.90 -4.53 -8.02
N LYS A 323 4.20 -4.81 -9.11
CA LYS A 323 3.22 -3.88 -9.66
C LYS A 323 2.05 -3.66 -8.70
N ASP A 324 1.55 -4.71 -8.05
CA ASP A 324 0.32 -4.68 -7.27
C ASP A 324 0.56 -4.91 -5.78
N GLY A 325 -0.05 -4.06 -4.93
CA GLY A 325 0.00 -4.17 -3.48
C GLY A 325 -0.64 -5.47 -2.96
N ALA A 326 -1.70 -5.94 -3.63
CA ALA A 326 -2.33 -7.23 -3.34
C ALA A 326 -1.41 -8.44 -3.63
N VAL A 327 -0.27 -8.22 -4.29
CA VAL A 327 0.81 -9.22 -4.45
C VAL A 327 1.87 -8.98 -3.39
N THR A 328 2.34 -7.74 -3.23
CA THR A 328 3.47 -7.46 -2.33
C THR A 328 3.16 -7.79 -0.87
N ASP A 329 1.96 -7.48 -0.37
CA ASP A 329 1.56 -7.69 1.03
C ASP A 329 1.58 -9.20 1.42
N PRO A 330 0.84 -10.10 0.76
CA PRO A 330 0.84 -11.51 1.15
C PRO A 330 2.19 -12.21 0.89
N PHE A 331 2.91 -11.83 -0.17
CA PHE A 331 4.23 -12.40 -0.42
C PHE A 331 5.27 -11.93 0.59
N SER A 332 5.20 -10.70 1.12
CA SER A 332 6.10 -10.25 2.19
C SER A 332 5.97 -11.14 3.42
N THR A 333 4.76 -11.51 3.80
CA THR A 333 4.46 -12.42 4.91
C THR A 333 4.87 -13.86 4.59
N GLY A 334 4.51 -14.37 3.42
CA GLY A 334 4.83 -15.75 3.02
C GLY A 334 6.35 -15.99 2.92
N ILE A 335 7.08 -15.06 2.30
CA ILE A 335 8.54 -15.13 2.17
C ILE A 335 9.23 -14.99 3.54
N PHE A 336 8.70 -14.16 4.43
CA PHE A 336 9.19 -14.04 5.81
C PHE A 336 9.16 -15.40 6.53
N ILE A 337 8.09 -16.16 6.34
CA ILE A 337 7.90 -17.49 6.95
C ILE A 337 8.76 -18.56 6.27
N LEU A 338 8.91 -18.50 4.94
CA LEU A 338 9.76 -19.42 4.16
C LEU A 338 11.26 -19.27 4.50
N GLY A 339 11.69 -18.07 4.88
CA GLY A 339 13.09 -17.73 5.11
C GLY A 339 13.83 -17.32 3.83
N ALA A 340 15.06 -16.83 3.99
CA ALA A 340 15.79 -16.16 2.92
C ALA A 340 16.08 -17.06 1.71
N GLU A 341 16.56 -18.28 1.92
CA GLU A 341 16.97 -19.19 0.84
C GLU A 341 15.80 -19.56 -0.08
N LYS A 342 14.73 -20.12 0.50
CA LYS A 342 13.52 -20.50 -0.25
C LYS A 342 12.79 -19.27 -0.78
N GLY A 343 12.84 -18.18 -0.02
CA GLY A 343 12.20 -16.92 -0.38
C GLY A 343 12.80 -16.29 -1.63
N ILE A 344 14.12 -16.15 -1.70
CA ILE A 344 14.79 -15.58 -2.90
C ILE A 344 14.50 -16.45 -4.13
N LYS A 345 14.62 -17.78 -3.99
CA LYS A 345 14.35 -18.70 -5.10
C LYS A 345 12.93 -18.53 -5.64
N LEU A 346 11.92 -18.49 -4.77
CA LEU A 346 10.53 -18.29 -5.18
C LEU A 346 10.32 -16.94 -5.87
N LEU A 347 10.93 -15.86 -5.34
CA LEU A 347 10.82 -14.53 -5.94
C LEU A 347 11.43 -14.47 -7.34
N GLU A 348 12.60 -15.12 -7.55
CA GLU A 348 13.25 -15.22 -8.86
C GLU A 348 12.38 -16.01 -9.86
N GLU A 349 11.82 -17.14 -9.43
CA GLU A 349 10.90 -17.96 -10.25
C GLU A 349 9.64 -17.18 -10.66
N MET A 350 9.18 -16.25 -9.82
CA MET A 350 8.01 -15.44 -10.08
C MET A 350 8.32 -14.12 -10.79
N GLY A 351 9.59 -13.76 -10.96
CA GLY A 351 9.98 -12.46 -11.51
C GLY A 351 9.61 -11.27 -10.62
N ILE A 352 9.55 -11.48 -9.31
CA ILE A 352 9.20 -10.47 -8.30
C ILE A 352 10.45 -10.02 -7.57
N ASP A 353 10.58 -8.72 -7.34
CA ASP A 353 11.73 -8.17 -6.63
C ASP A 353 11.53 -8.21 -5.11
N GLY A 354 12.62 -8.49 -4.38
CA GLY A 354 12.56 -8.55 -2.93
C GLY A 354 13.89 -8.32 -2.21
N ILE A 355 13.77 -7.84 -0.98
CA ILE A 355 14.88 -7.60 -0.04
C ILE A 355 14.53 -8.37 1.23
N ILE A 356 15.40 -9.27 1.64
CA ILE A 356 15.22 -10.12 2.82
C ILE A 356 16.38 -9.85 3.79
N VAL A 357 16.05 -9.49 5.02
CA VAL A 357 17.03 -9.47 6.12
C VAL A 357 16.79 -10.74 6.94
N ASP A 358 17.72 -11.67 6.90
CA ASP A 358 17.61 -12.93 7.62
C ASP A 358 17.77 -12.75 9.14
N LYS A 359 17.59 -13.83 9.91
CA LYS A 359 17.70 -13.84 11.38
C LYS A 359 19.06 -13.36 11.88
N ASN A 360 20.13 -13.56 11.10
CA ASN A 360 21.49 -13.15 11.43
C ASN A 360 21.78 -11.68 11.01
N GLY A 361 20.81 -11.04 10.34
CA GLY A 361 20.92 -9.70 9.84
C GLY A 361 21.64 -9.59 8.49
N LYS A 362 21.90 -10.69 7.78
CA LYS A 362 22.43 -10.64 6.40
C LYS A 362 21.32 -10.21 5.43
N ILE A 363 21.68 -9.32 4.52
CA ILE A 363 20.76 -8.83 3.49
C ILE A 363 20.90 -9.70 2.24
N HIS A 364 19.77 -10.19 1.75
CA HIS A 364 19.62 -10.92 0.49
C HIS A 364 18.70 -10.14 -0.42
N THR A 365 19.04 -10.02 -1.71
CA THR A 365 18.23 -9.28 -2.71
C THR A 365 18.09 -10.08 -3.98
N THR A 366 16.98 -9.93 -4.67
CA THR A 366 16.84 -10.44 -6.04
C THR A 366 17.81 -9.72 -6.98
N PRO A 367 18.26 -10.38 -8.06
CA PRO A 367 19.26 -9.81 -8.97
C PRO A 367 18.83 -8.48 -9.62
N ASN A 368 17.55 -8.29 -9.93
CA ASN A 368 17.02 -7.09 -10.60
C ASN A 368 17.14 -5.81 -9.73
N LEU A 369 17.32 -5.94 -8.41
CA LEU A 369 17.51 -4.80 -7.51
C LEU A 369 18.95 -4.31 -7.44
N ARG A 370 19.91 -5.04 -8.03
CA ARG A 370 21.31 -4.61 -8.07
C ARG A 370 21.42 -3.28 -8.83
N GLY A 371 22.02 -2.28 -8.19
CA GLY A 371 22.16 -0.92 -8.74
C GLY A 371 20.91 -0.03 -8.63
N LYS A 372 19.75 -0.56 -8.19
CA LYS A 372 18.52 0.22 -7.95
C LYS A 372 18.32 0.55 -6.46
N LEU A 373 19.01 -0.15 -5.57
CA LEU A 373 19.01 0.09 -4.14
C LEU A 373 20.19 0.96 -3.75
N GLU A 374 19.92 2.07 -3.09
CA GLU A 374 20.92 2.87 -2.41
C GLU A 374 20.99 2.38 -0.95
N ILE A 375 22.00 1.56 -0.63
CA ILE A 375 22.19 1.05 0.74
C ILE A 375 22.86 2.15 1.58
N ILE A 376 22.18 2.53 2.67
CA ILE A 376 22.65 3.55 3.61
C ILE A 376 23.44 2.85 4.71
N GLY A 377 24.74 3.09 4.80
CA GLY A 377 25.54 2.55 5.90
C GLY A 377 26.94 2.04 5.54
N ASP A 378 27.21 1.64 4.29
CA ASP A 378 28.59 1.28 3.90
C ASP A 378 29.44 2.50 3.53
N SER A 379 28.82 3.56 3.04
CA SER A 379 29.54 4.81 2.67
C SER A 379 29.92 5.68 3.87
N GLN A 380 29.20 5.59 4.99
CA GLN A 380 29.53 6.34 6.21
C GLN A 380 30.56 5.61 7.11
N ARG A 381 30.65 4.28 7.03
CA ARG A 381 31.71 3.54 7.74
C ARG A 381 33.11 3.80 7.15
N ARG A 382 33.20 3.96 5.83
CA ARG A 382 34.48 4.26 5.17
C ARG A 382 35.03 5.68 5.45
N LYS A 383 34.17 6.65 5.82
CA LYS A 383 34.58 8.01 6.17
C LYS A 383 34.94 8.20 7.66
N ARG A 384 34.81 7.16 8.50
CA ARG A 384 35.22 7.22 9.93
C ARG A 384 36.50 6.43 10.24
N THR A 385 37.12 5.84 9.22
CA THR A 385 38.37 5.08 9.34
C THR A 385 39.53 5.72 8.58
N ASP A 386 39.32 6.94 8.05
CA ASP A 386 40.39 7.79 7.48
C ASP A 386 40.55 9.05 8.41
#